data_87460aa85acdb857a7d881066181f6ce
#
_entry.id   87460aa85acdb857a7d881066181f6ce
#
_cell.length_a   1.000
_cell.length_b   1.000
_cell.length_c   1.000
_cell.angle_alpha   90.00
_cell.angle_beta   90.00
_cell.angle_gamma   90.00
#
_symmetry.space_group_name_H-M   'P 1'
#
loop_
_entity.id
_entity.type
_entity.pdbx_description
1 polymer ?
#
loop_
_entity_poly.entity_id
_entity_poly.type
_entity_poly.pdbx_seq_one_letter_code
_entity_poly.pdbx_strand_id
1 'polypeptide(L)'
;MTMITNLKRSFTLENIRELAKYLKGFIPNIQDDETLLSFLDAMYTHDPDDNFDILYHGFMFRGISSNLLLQVENIDEMSYASWSKDIDVAIDFASKQYAWHQYLLIRYGWAIDLAKVKTIALNQFDAPTGLENYNPSREKEVIAPLIHSECVILDISGNNRKPVEDFEQSMRI
;
A
#
# COMPACT_ATOMS: atom_id res chain seq x y z
N MET A 1 8.93 11.49 -23.73
CA MET A 1 7.64 10.88 -23.37
C MET A 1 7.32 11.20 -21.92
N THR A 2 6.16 11.72 -21.64
CA THR A 2 5.78 12.09 -20.29
C THR A 2 5.03 10.97 -19.59
N MET A 3 5.24 10.83 -18.30
CA MET A 3 4.56 9.84 -17.44
C MET A 3 3.03 10.00 -17.46
N ILE A 4 2.56 11.25 -17.61
CA ILE A 4 1.13 11.61 -17.63
C ILE A 4 0.40 10.90 -18.77
N THR A 5 1.00 10.87 -19.96
CA THR A 5 0.43 10.24 -21.13
C THR A 5 0.25 8.74 -20.91
N ASN A 6 1.17 8.12 -20.16
CA ASN A 6 1.15 6.69 -19.89
C ASN A 6 0.01 6.30 -18.95
N LEU A 7 -0.35 7.14 -17.97
CA LEU A 7 -1.44 6.82 -17.08
C LEU A 7 -2.77 6.71 -17.84
N LYS A 8 -3.10 7.72 -18.67
CA LYS A 8 -4.36 7.68 -19.42
C LYS A 8 -4.48 6.44 -20.30
N ARG A 9 -3.38 6.01 -20.91
CA ARG A 9 -3.35 4.81 -21.75
C ARG A 9 -3.47 3.54 -20.91
N SER A 10 -2.95 3.56 -19.70
CA SER A 10 -2.90 2.39 -18.81
C SER A 10 -4.15 2.25 -17.95
N PHE A 11 -4.95 3.33 -17.79
CA PHE A 11 -6.14 3.30 -16.95
C PHE A 11 -7.30 2.71 -17.76
N THR A 12 -7.22 1.40 -17.99
CA THR A 12 -8.17 0.63 -18.78
C THR A 12 -8.99 -0.29 -17.88
N LEU A 13 -10.16 -0.69 -18.37
CA LEU A 13 -11.00 -1.65 -17.64
C LEU A 13 -10.25 -2.96 -17.35
N GLU A 14 -9.46 -3.42 -18.31
CA GLU A 14 -8.66 -4.63 -18.16
C GLU A 14 -7.65 -4.49 -17.01
N ASN A 15 -6.93 -3.38 -16.94
CA ASN A 15 -5.94 -3.15 -15.87
C ASN A 15 -6.62 -2.97 -14.52
N ILE A 16 -7.76 -2.30 -14.47
CA ILE A 16 -8.54 -2.17 -13.23
C ILE A 16 -9.00 -3.55 -12.74
N ARG A 17 -9.46 -4.42 -13.65
CA ARG A 17 -9.85 -5.78 -13.28
C ARG A 17 -8.68 -6.61 -12.78
N GLU A 18 -7.48 -6.40 -13.31
CA GLU A 18 -6.28 -7.07 -12.83
C GLU A 18 -5.92 -6.61 -11.42
N LEU A 19 -6.01 -5.32 -11.15
CA LEU A 19 -5.84 -4.79 -9.78
C LEU A 19 -6.88 -5.39 -8.83
N ALA A 20 -8.13 -5.49 -9.27
CA ALA A 20 -9.19 -6.09 -8.46
C ALA A 20 -8.88 -7.55 -8.11
N LYS A 21 -8.30 -8.32 -9.02
CA LYS A 21 -7.88 -9.70 -8.74
C LYS A 21 -6.85 -9.74 -7.61
N TYR A 22 -5.88 -8.84 -7.64
CA TYR A 22 -4.89 -8.75 -6.57
C TYR A 22 -5.56 -8.45 -5.22
N LEU A 23 -6.45 -7.47 -5.20
CA LEU A 23 -7.13 -7.05 -3.97
C LEU A 23 -8.05 -8.14 -3.41
N LYS A 24 -8.54 -9.05 -4.25
CA LYS A 24 -9.35 -10.19 -3.85
C LYS A 24 -8.51 -11.42 -3.47
N GLY A 25 -7.19 -11.33 -3.56
CA GLY A 25 -6.29 -12.44 -3.23
C GLY A 25 -6.04 -13.44 -4.34
N PHE A 26 -6.47 -13.17 -5.57
CA PHE A 26 -6.27 -14.08 -6.71
C PHE A 26 -4.87 -13.94 -7.33
N ILE A 27 -4.15 -12.87 -7.03
CA ILE A 27 -2.76 -12.68 -7.42
C ILE A 27 -1.94 -12.70 -6.12
N PRO A 28 -1.22 -13.79 -5.82
CA PRO A 28 -0.53 -13.90 -4.53
C PRO A 28 0.68 -12.98 -4.40
N ASN A 29 1.31 -12.61 -5.52
CA ASN A 29 2.50 -11.78 -5.49
C ASN A 29 2.48 -10.78 -6.64
N ILE A 30 2.41 -9.50 -6.32
CA ILE A 30 2.43 -8.41 -7.31
C ILE A 30 3.67 -8.52 -8.22
N GLN A 31 4.81 -8.92 -7.64
CA GLN A 31 6.09 -8.92 -8.34
C GLN A 31 6.11 -9.90 -9.52
N ASP A 32 5.21 -10.88 -9.55
CA ASP A 32 5.14 -11.88 -10.60
C ASP A 32 4.14 -11.54 -11.71
N ASP A 33 3.45 -10.41 -11.60
CA ASP A 33 2.41 -10.01 -12.58
C ASP A 33 2.87 -8.77 -13.34
N GLU A 34 3.36 -8.96 -14.56
CA GLU A 34 3.89 -7.86 -15.38
C GLU A 34 2.82 -6.82 -15.75
N THR A 35 1.59 -7.28 -16.02
CA THR A 35 0.49 -6.38 -16.36
C THR A 35 0.18 -5.47 -15.18
N LEU A 36 0.06 -6.04 -14.00
CA LEU A 36 -0.20 -5.28 -12.78
C LEU A 36 0.95 -4.34 -12.45
N LEU A 37 2.20 -4.82 -12.56
CA LEU A 37 3.38 -3.97 -12.31
C LEU A 37 3.41 -2.76 -13.24
N SER A 38 3.15 -2.95 -14.52
CA SER A 38 3.13 -1.83 -15.48
C SER A 38 2.05 -0.83 -15.15
N PHE A 39 0.88 -1.29 -14.72
CA PHE A 39 -0.21 -0.42 -14.31
C PHE A 39 0.14 0.36 -13.05
N LEU A 40 0.73 -0.31 -12.06
CA LEU A 40 1.15 0.33 -10.82
C LEU A 40 2.23 1.38 -11.09
N ASP A 41 3.19 1.08 -11.98
CA ASP A 41 4.22 2.06 -12.38
C ASP A 41 3.59 3.30 -13.01
N ALA A 42 2.62 3.12 -13.89
CA ALA A 42 1.94 4.24 -14.53
C ALA A 42 1.22 5.11 -13.50
N MET A 43 0.57 4.50 -12.53
CA MET A 43 -0.13 5.23 -11.48
C MET A 43 0.84 5.90 -10.50
N TYR A 44 1.89 5.20 -10.09
CA TYR A 44 2.82 5.70 -9.06
C TYR A 44 3.66 6.88 -9.56
N THR A 45 4.03 6.86 -10.84
CA THR A 45 4.86 7.91 -11.44
C THR A 45 4.05 9.03 -12.08
N HIS A 46 2.74 8.98 -11.90
CA HIS A 46 1.81 9.97 -12.42
C HIS A 46 2.00 11.33 -11.74
N ASP A 47 1.81 12.41 -12.51
CA ASP A 47 1.84 13.76 -11.97
C ASP A 47 0.61 13.99 -11.07
N PRO A 48 0.80 14.30 -9.78
CA PRO A 48 -0.33 14.47 -8.85
C PRO A 48 -1.22 15.68 -9.19
N ASP A 49 -0.77 16.58 -10.04
CA ASP A 49 -1.56 17.74 -10.47
C ASP A 49 -2.47 17.44 -11.67
N ASP A 50 -2.41 16.22 -12.21
CA ASP A 50 -3.27 15.82 -13.33
C ASP A 50 -4.69 15.47 -12.83
N ASN A 51 -5.61 15.29 -13.80
CA ASN A 51 -7.02 14.97 -13.55
C ASN A 51 -7.25 13.63 -12.84
N PHE A 52 -6.26 12.73 -12.86
CA PHE A 52 -6.32 11.49 -12.12
C PHE A 52 -5.74 11.72 -10.73
N ASP A 53 -6.58 12.12 -9.78
CA ASP A 53 -6.14 12.27 -8.38
C ASP A 53 -6.20 10.89 -7.71
N ILE A 54 -5.10 10.14 -7.83
CA ILE A 54 -5.00 8.78 -7.32
C ILE A 54 -3.85 8.60 -6.31
N LEU A 55 -3.10 9.66 -6.01
CA LEU A 55 -1.94 9.56 -5.14
C LEU A 55 -2.24 10.08 -3.74
N TYR A 56 -1.55 9.49 -2.78
CA TYR A 56 -1.47 9.89 -1.39
C TYR A 56 -0.03 10.26 -1.07
N HIS A 57 0.17 11.27 -0.26
CA HIS A 57 1.51 11.61 0.26
C HIS A 57 1.42 11.75 1.77
N GLY A 58 2.21 10.97 2.48
CA GLY A 58 2.22 11.00 3.94
C GLY A 58 2.81 9.75 4.54
N PHE A 59 2.54 9.53 5.81
CA PHE A 59 2.95 8.33 6.50
C PHE A 59 2.06 7.15 6.12
N MET A 60 2.67 5.99 6.00
CA MET A 60 1.98 4.73 5.78
C MET A 60 2.65 3.65 6.61
N PHE A 61 1.89 2.62 6.93
CA PHE A 61 2.26 1.64 7.94
C PHE A 61 1.98 0.23 7.42
N ARG A 62 2.86 -0.71 7.79
CA ARG A 62 2.70 -2.12 7.44
C ARG A 62 3.04 -2.98 8.64
N GLY A 63 2.07 -3.79 9.09
CA GLY A 63 2.27 -4.73 10.18
C GLY A 63 2.93 -6.01 9.67
N ILE A 64 3.93 -6.49 10.40
CA ILE A 64 4.65 -7.72 10.08
C ILE A 64 4.76 -8.55 11.35
N SER A 65 4.60 -9.87 11.21
CA SER A 65 4.87 -10.81 12.28
C SER A 65 5.92 -11.82 11.82
N SER A 66 6.74 -12.29 12.76
CA SER A 66 7.82 -13.22 12.45
C SER A 66 8.18 -14.02 13.71
N ASN A 67 8.63 -15.26 13.50
CA ASN A 67 9.22 -16.04 14.58
C ASN A 67 10.71 -15.75 14.78
N LEU A 68 11.28 -14.90 13.93
CA LEU A 68 12.66 -14.47 14.00
C LEU A 68 12.73 -13.00 14.38
N LEU A 69 13.82 -12.61 15.02
CA LEU A 69 14.12 -11.19 15.23
C LEU A 69 14.47 -10.57 13.89
N LEU A 70 13.82 -9.45 13.58
CA LEU A 70 14.00 -8.78 12.30
C LEU A 70 14.59 -7.39 12.48
N GLN A 71 15.48 -7.04 11.56
CA GLN A 71 15.89 -5.67 11.28
C GLN A 71 15.37 -5.34 9.87
N VAL A 72 15.38 -4.08 9.49
CA VAL A 72 14.83 -3.68 8.19
C VAL A 72 15.52 -4.43 7.04
N GLU A 73 16.81 -4.72 7.17
CA GLU A 73 17.59 -5.43 6.14
C GLU A 73 17.17 -6.88 5.94
N ASN A 74 16.44 -7.46 6.90
CA ASN A 74 15.95 -8.84 6.81
C ASN A 74 14.61 -8.95 6.09
N ILE A 75 13.98 -7.83 5.77
CA ILE A 75 12.69 -7.80 5.10
C ILE A 75 12.93 -7.70 3.60
N ASP A 76 12.22 -8.54 2.82
CA ASP A 76 12.35 -8.52 1.37
C ASP A 76 11.85 -7.19 0.81
N GLU A 77 12.69 -6.56 -0.01
CA GLU A 77 12.25 -5.38 -0.76
C GLU A 77 11.24 -5.79 -1.81
N MET A 78 10.29 -4.91 -2.08
CA MET A 78 9.24 -5.13 -3.07
C MET A 78 9.10 -3.89 -3.94
N SER A 79 8.91 -4.10 -5.25
CA SER A 79 8.59 -2.99 -6.16
C SER A 79 7.33 -2.27 -5.71
N TYR A 80 6.34 -3.03 -5.26
CA TYR A 80 5.10 -2.52 -4.67
C TYR A 80 4.64 -3.46 -3.57
N ALA A 81 4.12 -2.88 -2.51
CA ALA A 81 3.55 -3.60 -1.37
C ALA A 81 2.30 -2.84 -0.91
N SER A 82 1.44 -3.54 -0.19
CA SER A 82 0.27 -2.94 0.44
C SER A 82 0.64 -2.33 1.79
N TRP A 83 0.19 -1.11 2.01
CA TRP A 83 0.37 -0.36 3.25
C TRP A 83 -0.98 0.18 3.69
N SER A 84 -1.09 0.60 4.95
CA SER A 84 -2.26 1.30 5.45
C SER A 84 -1.91 2.73 5.83
N LYS A 85 -2.81 3.66 5.58
CA LYS A 85 -2.71 5.03 6.09
C LYS A 85 -2.99 5.09 7.60
N ASP A 86 -3.56 4.03 8.17
CA ASP A 86 -3.97 3.97 9.57
C ASP A 86 -3.01 3.07 10.34
N ILE A 87 -2.32 3.65 11.31
CA ILE A 87 -1.35 2.94 12.13
C ILE A 87 -2.00 1.80 12.93
N ASP A 88 -3.22 1.99 13.41
CA ASP A 88 -3.91 0.98 14.21
C ASP A 88 -4.31 -0.23 13.37
N VAL A 89 -4.67 -0.02 12.10
CA VAL A 89 -4.95 -1.11 11.17
C VAL A 89 -3.70 -1.96 10.97
N ALA A 90 -2.54 -1.35 10.78
CA ALA A 90 -1.29 -2.06 10.58
C ALA A 90 -0.87 -2.84 11.84
N ILE A 91 -1.03 -2.24 13.01
CA ILE A 91 -0.73 -2.89 14.29
C ILE A 91 -1.65 -4.10 14.48
N ASP A 92 -2.93 -3.94 14.21
CA ASP A 92 -3.92 -5.02 14.33
C ASP A 92 -3.56 -6.18 13.40
N PHE A 93 -3.14 -5.88 12.17
CA PHE A 93 -2.72 -6.88 11.21
C PHE A 93 -1.52 -7.68 11.72
N ALA A 94 -0.51 -7.02 12.28
CA ALA A 94 0.66 -7.69 12.85
C ALA A 94 0.28 -8.58 14.05
N SER A 95 -0.72 -8.17 14.82
CA SER A 95 -1.13 -8.86 16.04
C SER A 95 -2.02 -10.08 15.78
N LYS A 96 -2.61 -10.21 14.59
CA LYS A 96 -3.52 -11.31 14.25
C LYS A 96 -2.80 -12.63 14.00
N GLN A 97 -1.50 -12.61 13.74
CA GLN A 97 -0.74 -13.81 13.42
C GLN A 97 -0.06 -14.36 14.66
N TYR A 98 -0.07 -15.69 14.79
CA TYR A 98 0.55 -16.39 15.92
C TYR A 98 2.06 -16.49 15.67
N ALA A 99 2.77 -15.39 15.89
CA ALA A 99 4.21 -15.33 15.77
C ALA A 99 4.80 -14.75 17.06
N TRP A 100 6.08 -15.08 17.32
CA TRP A 100 6.77 -14.63 18.53
C TRP A 100 6.97 -13.12 18.56
N HIS A 101 7.14 -12.50 17.40
CA HIS A 101 7.48 -11.09 17.27
C HIS A 101 6.54 -10.37 16.33
N GLN A 102 6.19 -9.14 16.69
CA GLN A 102 5.38 -8.25 15.86
C GLN A 102 6.17 -6.98 15.61
N TYR A 103 6.09 -6.49 14.38
CA TYR A 103 6.81 -5.30 13.95
C TYR A 103 5.88 -4.37 13.20
N LEU A 104 6.19 -3.08 13.27
CA LEU A 104 5.54 -2.05 12.47
C LEU A 104 6.57 -1.40 11.57
N LEU A 105 6.36 -1.49 10.26
CA LEU A 105 7.11 -0.72 9.28
C LEU A 105 6.44 0.63 9.08
N ILE A 106 7.23 1.68 8.99
CA ILE A 106 6.75 3.04 8.73
C ILE A 106 7.50 3.59 7.54
N ARG A 107 6.76 4.14 6.58
CA ARG A 107 7.29 4.81 5.41
C ARG A 107 6.60 6.16 5.24
N TYR A 108 7.34 7.16 4.81
CA TYR A 108 6.79 8.47 4.46
C TYR A 108 7.08 8.74 2.99
N GLY A 109 6.05 9.08 2.23
CA GLY A 109 6.22 9.41 0.82
C GLY A 109 4.94 9.26 0.03
N TRP A 110 5.10 9.06 -1.27
CA TRP A 110 4.00 8.89 -2.21
C TRP A 110 3.52 7.45 -2.22
N ALA A 111 2.23 7.28 -2.45
CA ALA A 111 1.60 5.98 -2.58
C ALA A 111 0.38 6.09 -3.49
N ILE A 112 -0.04 4.97 -4.07
CA ILE A 112 -1.28 4.87 -4.83
C ILE A 112 -2.42 4.67 -3.82
N ASP A 113 -3.38 5.59 -3.80
CA ASP A 113 -4.52 5.55 -2.88
C ASP A 113 -5.66 4.77 -3.52
N LEU A 114 -5.92 3.57 -3.02
CA LEU A 114 -6.91 2.67 -3.63
C LEU A 114 -8.34 3.20 -3.53
N ALA A 115 -8.66 4.01 -2.54
CA ALA A 115 -9.97 4.66 -2.45
C ALA A 115 -10.17 5.62 -3.64
N LYS A 116 -9.14 6.38 -3.97
CA LYS A 116 -9.18 7.31 -5.11
C LYS A 116 -9.24 6.57 -6.44
N VAL A 117 -8.47 5.48 -6.57
CA VAL A 117 -8.51 4.62 -7.77
C VAL A 117 -9.92 4.06 -7.97
N LYS A 118 -10.52 3.54 -6.91
CA LYS A 118 -11.88 2.99 -6.97
C LYS A 118 -12.88 4.06 -7.45
N THR A 119 -12.82 5.26 -6.88
CA THR A 119 -13.73 6.36 -7.23
C THR A 119 -13.64 6.69 -8.72
N ILE A 120 -12.42 6.83 -9.24
CA ILE A 120 -12.22 7.15 -10.66
C ILE A 120 -12.69 6.00 -11.53
N ALA A 121 -12.36 4.75 -11.18
CA ALA A 121 -12.75 3.58 -11.97
C ALA A 121 -14.26 3.44 -12.07
N LEU A 122 -14.99 3.59 -10.96
CA LEU A 122 -16.44 3.47 -10.96
C LEU A 122 -17.12 4.59 -11.74
N ASN A 123 -16.52 5.77 -11.81
CA ASN A 123 -17.05 6.89 -12.58
C ASN A 123 -16.72 6.80 -14.06
N GLN A 124 -15.62 6.15 -14.41
CA GLN A 124 -15.15 6.10 -15.80
C GLN A 124 -15.72 4.95 -16.60
N PHE A 125 -15.99 3.81 -15.94
CA PHE A 125 -16.42 2.59 -16.63
C PHE A 125 -17.86 2.22 -16.27
N ASP A 126 -18.67 1.94 -17.31
CA ASP A 126 -20.05 1.48 -17.13
C ASP A 126 -20.14 -0.04 -16.88
N ALA A 127 -19.06 -0.77 -17.17
CA ALA A 127 -19.01 -2.21 -16.99
C ALA A 127 -18.44 -2.56 -15.60
N PRO A 128 -18.71 -3.76 -15.07
CA PRO A 128 -18.17 -4.17 -13.78
C PRO A 128 -16.64 -4.13 -13.75
N THR A 129 -16.08 -3.42 -12.78
CA THR A 129 -14.63 -3.24 -12.64
C THR A 129 -13.99 -4.29 -11.74
N GLY A 130 -14.77 -4.94 -10.88
CA GLY A 130 -14.28 -5.82 -9.84
C GLY A 130 -14.02 -5.10 -8.51
N LEU A 131 -14.08 -3.77 -8.50
CA LEU A 131 -13.84 -2.98 -7.28
C LEU A 131 -15.13 -2.61 -6.54
N GLU A 132 -16.29 -2.99 -7.07
CA GLU A 132 -17.59 -2.58 -6.51
C GLU A 132 -17.75 -2.96 -5.04
N ASN A 133 -17.29 -4.17 -4.68
CA ASN A 133 -17.38 -4.68 -3.32
C ASN A 133 -16.11 -4.48 -2.49
N TYR A 134 -15.09 -3.86 -3.08
CA TYR A 134 -13.87 -3.53 -2.36
C TYR A 134 -14.14 -2.32 -1.46
N ASN A 135 -13.84 -2.46 -0.16
CA ASN A 135 -14.06 -1.39 0.81
C ASN A 135 -12.72 -0.80 1.27
N PRO A 136 -12.23 0.26 0.62
CA PRO A 136 -10.94 0.85 1.01
C PRO A 136 -10.97 1.55 2.36
N SER A 137 -12.15 1.97 2.85
CA SER A 137 -12.25 2.66 4.12
C SER A 137 -11.99 1.74 5.31
N ARG A 138 -12.12 0.42 5.15
CA ARG A 138 -11.87 -0.55 6.22
C ARG A 138 -10.38 -0.67 6.54
N GLU A 139 -9.53 -0.79 5.52
CA GLU A 139 -8.10 -1.00 5.68
C GLU A 139 -7.28 0.24 5.33
N LYS A 140 -7.91 1.24 4.73
CA LYS A 140 -7.28 2.48 4.26
C LYS A 140 -6.01 2.19 3.47
N GLU A 141 -6.16 1.27 2.52
CA GLU A 141 -5.04 0.68 1.80
C GLU A 141 -4.47 1.61 0.76
N VAL A 142 -3.14 1.66 0.74
CA VAL A 142 -2.35 2.32 -0.30
C VAL A 142 -1.28 1.35 -0.79
N ILE A 143 -0.78 1.57 -2.00
CA ILE A 143 0.27 0.74 -2.59
C ILE A 143 1.49 1.61 -2.87
N ALA A 144 2.65 1.17 -2.39
CA ALA A 144 3.92 1.88 -2.54
C ALA A 144 5.08 0.90 -2.47
N PRO A 145 6.28 1.29 -2.95
CA PRO A 145 7.47 0.44 -2.82
C PRO A 145 7.82 0.15 -1.37
N LEU A 146 8.44 -1.00 -1.14
CA LEU A 146 9.06 -1.35 0.13
C LEU A 146 10.57 -1.43 -0.10
N ILE A 147 11.26 -0.38 0.29
CA ILE A 147 12.71 -0.21 0.08
C ILE A 147 13.35 0.12 1.43
N HIS A 148 14.40 -0.60 1.80
CA HIS A 148 15.03 -0.50 3.12
C HIS A 148 15.38 0.92 3.51
N SER A 149 15.95 1.69 2.59
CA SER A 149 16.39 3.07 2.86
C SER A 149 15.24 4.04 3.09
N GLU A 150 13.99 3.64 2.77
CA GLU A 150 12.81 4.49 2.90
C GLU A 150 11.92 4.10 4.08
N CYS A 151 12.32 3.10 4.85
CA CYS A 151 11.50 2.54 5.92
C CYS A 151 12.22 2.56 7.26
N VAL A 152 11.45 2.69 8.35
CA VAL A 152 11.92 2.38 9.69
C VAL A 152 11.08 1.23 10.24
N ILE A 153 11.66 0.46 11.16
CA ILE A 153 10.97 -0.67 11.78
C ILE A 153 10.90 -0.44 13.30
N LEU A 154 9.72 -0.68 13.86
CA LEU A 154 9.50 -0.64 15.29
C LEU A 154 9.12 -2.03 15.78
N ASP A 155 9.71 -2.45 16.92
CA ASP A 155 9.35 -3.70 17.58
C ASP A 155 8.16 -3.44 18.51
N ILE A 156 7.00 -4.01 18.16
CA ILE A 156 5.77 -3.88 18.95
C ILE A 156 5.36 -5.21 19.57
N SER A 157 6.31 -6.15 19.70
CA SER A 157 6.07 -7.49 20.22
C SER A 157 5.46 -7.44 21.62
N GLY A 158 4.54 -8.37 21.91
CA GLY A 158 3.87 -8.42 23.20
C GLY A 158 2.95 -7.24 23.48
N ASN A 159 2.38 -6.64 22.43
CA ASN A 159 1.50 -5.47 22.53
C ASN A 159 2.21 -4.24 23.13
N ASN A 160 3.50 -4.14 22.93
CA ASN A 160 4.27 -3.00 23.41
C ASN A 160 3.98 -1.77 22.55
N ARG A 161 3.26 -0.81 23.13
CA ARG A 161 2.86 0.41 22.45
C ARG A 161 3.87 1.55 22.58
N LYS A 162 4.88 1.40 23.41
CA LYS A 162 5.82 2.49 23.68
C LYS A 162 6.54 3.00 22.44
N PRO A 163 7.07 2.14 21.53
CA PRO A 163 7.70 2.65 20.31
C PRO A 163 6.72 3.46 19.44
N VAL A 164 5.45 3.05 19.39
CA VAL A 164 4.41 3.76 18.65
C VAL A 164 4.10 5.10 19.29
N GLU A 165 3.96 5.12 20.62
CA GLU A 165 3.71 6.36 21.36
C GLU A 165 4.87 7.35 21.18
N ASP A 166 6.10 6.88 21.24
CA ASP A 166 7.28 7.71 21.01
C ASP A 166 7.29 8.28 19.58
N PHE A 167 6.95 7.46 18.60
CA PHE A 167 6.83 7.90 17.22
C PHE A 167 5.75 8.98 17.07
N GLU A 168 4.54 8.72 17.57
CA GLU A 168 3.43 9.67 17.47
C GLU A 168 3.76 10.98 18.17
N GLN A 169 4.44 10.93 19.30
CA GLN A 169 4.85 12.12 20.04
C GLN A 169 5.88 12.94 19.24
N SER A 170 6.82 12.27 18.57
CA SER A 170 7.81 12.96 17.75
C SER A 170 7.18 13.70 16.58
N MET A 171 5.99 13.29 16.13
CA MET A 171 5.28 13.93 15.04
C MET A 171 4.49 15.18 15.45
N ARG A 172 4.35 15.44 16.75
CA ARG A 172 3.56 16.55 17.27
C ARG A 172 4.36 17.83 17.50
N ILE A 173 5.61 17.85 17.13
CA ILE A 173 6.48 19.02 17.33
C ILE A 173 6.23 20.09 16.28
#